data_29325a6d7530955f02a9b408b5a901a2
#
_entry.id   29325a6d7530955f02a9b408b5a901a2
#
_cell.length_a   1.000
_cell.length_b   1.000
_cell.length_c   1.000
_cell.angle_alpha   90.00
_cell.angle_beta   90.00
_cell.angle_gamma   90.00
#
_symmetry.space_group_name_H-M   'P 1'
#
loop_
_entity.id
_entity.type
_entity.pdbx_description
1 polymer ?
#
loop_
_entity_poly.entity_id
_entity_poly.type
_entity_poly.pdbx_seq_one_letter_code
_entity_poly.pdbx_strand_id
1 'polypeptide(L)'
;MYTLSTMTPHPLFPMPPEVAQVILGGGSPIDLDGLRVHSHEEACSFALNYGYDMGVPVQRAAVMRVYEDAVDFLEAVVLEGTDLHVPLEVRDLQDPLDLLIWASERPRATLCRWSCAVLRVMHTLFHVDHNVNLRSLAEIQRQVFGRYDQYLVCEEGRWCLRGAYEVPLVAVERKENKDRVSMLLKMLHKPENVAETIYDQIGIRFVAEDQLGVLMVIRFLLDHHVLMPTHIKPSRSRNLMIDLEALAAWSESAPPLFQIQDLSPEERKALSGTLALKAPGKEQNPFSSKDYSAIQFTARTLVRLPSPATRALETLQTRLQTMGDTELSDLVRIPELLQEQEEFTFFFAHEVQVMEQSGFQSSRSGPASHAEYKQRQRDAARRRVLQGILQEEPC
;
A
#
# COMPACT_ATOMS: atom_id res chain seq x y z
N MET A 1 -9.60 -42.16 18.00
CA MET A 1 -9.81 -43.01 16.82
C MET A 1 -10.84 -42.26 15.94
N TYR A 2 -10.36 -41.37 15.07
CA TYR A 2 -11.23 -40.60 14.18
C TYR A 2 -11.64 -41.52 13.03
N THR A 3 -12.92 -41.79 12.94
CA THR A 3 -13.51 -42.49 11.80
C THR A 3 -13.35 -41.59 10.55
N LEU A 4 -12.54 -42.04 9.62
CA LEU A 4 -12.51 -41.52 8.25
C LEU A 4 -13.91 -41.71 7.64
N SER A 5 -14.71 -40.66 7.67
CA SER A 5 -15.96 -40.58 6.90
C SER A 5 -15.59 -40.79 5.44
N THR A 6 -16.38 -41.62 4.77
CA THR A 6 -16.22 -42.01 3.37
C THR A 6 -16.26 -40.79 2.45
N MET A 7 -15.11 -40.15 2.28
CA MET A 7 -14.91 -39.20 1.19
C MET A 7 -15.05 -39.98 -0.14
N THR A 8 -16.04 -39.66 -0.93
CA THR A 8 -16.06 -40.06 -2.34
C THR A 8 -14.71 -39.64 -2.95
N PRO A 9 -14.00 -40.57 -3.59
CA PRO A 9 -12.73 -40.22 -4.18
C PRO A 9 -12.97 -39.17 -5.27
N HIS A 10 -12.62 -37.92 -4.98
CA HIS A 10 -12.51 -36.93 -6.02
C HIS A 10 -11.40 -37.36 -6.99
N PRO A 11 -11.63 -37.39 -8.29
CA PRO A 11 -10.57 -37.67 -9.22
C PRO A 11 -9.44 -36.65 -8.98
N LEU A 12 -8.22 -37.15 -8.87
CA LEU A 12 -7.01 -36.31 -8.67
C LEU A 12 -6.87 -35.23 -9.77
N PHE A 13 -7.49 -35.44 -10.90
CA PHE A 13 -7.56 -34.58 -12.07
C PHE A 13 -8.90 -34.78 -12.82
N PRO A 14 -9.43 -33.74 -13.46
CA PRO A 14 -8.80 -32.42 -13.64
C PRO A 14 -9.05 -31.49 -12.45
N MET A 15 -7.99 -30.73 -12.05
CA MET A 15 -8.11 -29.57 -11.19
C MET A 15 -8.97 -28.51 -11.92
N PRO A 16 -9.85 -27.77 -11.23
CA PRO A 16 -10.57 -26.67 -11.87
C PRO A 16 -9.60 -25.70 -12.55
N PRO A 17 -9.87 -25.28 -13.79
CA PRO A 17 -8.97 -24.40 -14.53
C PRO A 17 -8.61 -23.12 -13.76
N GLU A 18 -9.57 -22.55 -13.02
CA GLU A 18 -9.43 -21.32 -12.23
C GLU A 18 -8.43 -21.55 -11.06
N VAL A 19 -8.56 -22.68 -10.35
CA VAL A 19 -7.64 -23.05 -9.26
C VAL A 19 -6.26 -23.36 -9.81
N ALA A 20 -6.18 -24.05 -10.94
CA ALA A 20 -4.92 -24.31 -11.64
C ALA A 20 -4.25 -22.97 -12.06
N GLN A 21 -5.02 -22.00 -12.54
CA GLN A 21 -4.51 -20.69 -12.90
C GLN A 21 -3.94 -19.93 -11.69
N VAL A 22 -4.56 -20.05 -10.51
CA VAL A 22 -4.02 -19.42 -9.29
C VAL A 22 -2.75 -20.11 -8.83
N ILE A 23 -2.77 -21.46 -8.73
CA ILE A 23 -1.65 -22.22 -8.13
C ILE A 23 -0.48 -22.39 -9.10
N LEU A 24 -0.75 -22.68 -10.37
CA LEU A 24 0.25 -22.99 -11.38
C LEU A 24 0.56 -21.82 -12.32
N GLY A 25 -0.43 -20.95 -12.54
CA GLY A 25 -0.32 -19.83 -13.46
C GLY A 25 -0.06 -18.48 -12.80
N GLY A 26 -0.02 -18.39 -11.47
CA GLY A 26 0.19 -17.14 -10.75
C GLY A 26 -0.99 -16.17 -10.86
N GLY A 27 -2.18 -16.66 -11.15
CA GLY A 27 -3.41 -15.89 -11.15
C GLY A 27 -3.79 -15.39 -9.75
N SER A 28 -4.62 -14.36 -9.69
CA SER A 28 -5.07 -13.81 -8.40
C SER A 28 -6.22 -14.62 -7.82
N PRO A 29 -6.21 -14.91 -6.50
CA PRO A 29 -7.35 -15.56 -5.85
C PRO A 29 -8.62 -14.72 -5.88
N ILE A 30 -8.51 -13.39 -6.06
CA ILE A 30 -9.67 -12.50 -6.23
C ILE A 30 -10.41 -12.75 -7.54
N ASP A 31 -9.74 -13.30 -8.55
CA ASP A 31 -10.32 -13.56 -9.87
C ASP A 31 -11.05 -14.92 -9.96
N LEU A 32 -11.13 -15.68 -8.86
CA LEU A 32 -11.91 -16.92 -8.80
C LEU A 32 -13.40 -16.64 -8.98
N ASP A 33 -14.05 -17.41 -9.87
CA ASP A 33 -15.48 -17.30 -10.21
C ASP A 33 -16.38 -18.24 -9.41
N GLY A 34 -15.95 -18.66 -8.25
CA GLY A 34 -16.69 -19.49 -7.33
C GLY A 34 -15.81 -20.31 -6.40
N LEU A 35 -16.44 -20.95 -5.46
CA LEU A 35 -15.81 -21.81 -4.47
C LEU A 35 -16.37 -23.23 -4.59
N ARG A 36 -15.92 -24.14 -3.73
CA ARG A 36 -16.40 -25.52 -3.64
C ARG A 36 -16.67 -25.88 -2.18
N VAL A 37 -17.66 -25.21 -1.62
CA VAL A 37 -18.11 -25.38 -0.24
C VAL A 37 -19.61 -25.61 -0.29
N HIS A 38 -20.06 -26.82 0.00
CA HIS A 38 -21.46 -27.27 -0.26
C HIS A 38 -22.23 -27.56 1.00
N SER A 39 -21.61 -27.42 2.17
CA SER A 39 -22.29 -27.64 3.46
C SER A 39 -21.75 -26.65 4.50
N HIS A 40 -22.54 -26.45 5.57
CA HIS A 40 -22.13 -25.62 6.70
C HIS A 40 -20.90 -26.21 7.42
N GLU A 41 -20.76 -27.54 7.46
CA GLU A 41 -19.56 -28.20 8.03
C GLU A 41 -18.31 -27.88 7.21
N GLU A 42 -18.39 -27.93 5.88
CA GLU A 42 -17.31 -27.53 4.98
C GLU A 42 -17.00 -26.03 5.11
N ALA A 43 -18.00 -25.18 5.28
CA ALA A 43 -17.82 -23.75 5.49
C ALA A 43 -17.12 -23.46 6.83
N CYS A 44 -17.48 -24.14 7.91
CA CYS A 44 -16.77 -24.08 9.17
C CYS A 44 -15.32 -24.55 9.04
N SER A 45 -15.08 -25.65 8.33
CA SER A 45 -13.74 -26.16 8.06
C SER A 45 -12.91 -25.19 7.21
N PHE A 46 -13.51 -24.55 6.22
CA PHE A 46 -12.89 -23.52 5.41
C PHE A 46 -12.48 -22.31 6.29
N ALA A 47 -13.39 -21.81 7.12
CA ALA A 47 -13.13 -20.70 8.02
C ALA A 47 -11.98 -21.02 9.02
N LEU A 48 -11.98 -22.24 9.58
CA LEU A 48 -10.94 -22.72 10.48
C LEU A 48 -9.56 -22.74 9.80
N ASN A 49 -9.49 -23.26 8.57
CA ASN A 49 -8.25 -23.29 7.79
C ASN A 49 -7.82 -21.89 7.34
N TYR A 50 -8.78 -20.96 7.20
CA TYR A 50 -8.52 -19.54 6.96
C TYR A 50 -8.01 -18.81 8.21
N GLY A 51 -8.12 -19.42 9.39
CA GLY A 51 -7.62 -18.92 10.67
C GLY A 51 -8.70 -18.50 11.67
N TYR A 52 -9.98 -18.83 11.42
CA TYR A 52 -11.10 -18.43 12.28
C TYR A 52 -11.94 -19.61 12.72
N ASP A 53 -11.89 -19.91 14.03
CA ASP A 53 -12.79 -20.89 14.64
C ASP A 53 -14.16 -20.23 14.93
N MET A 54 -15.16 -20.61 14.16
CA MET A 54 -16.54 -20.09 14.27
C MET A 54 -17.25 -20.56 15.54
N GLY A 55 -16.72 -21.57 16.25
CA GLY A 55 -17.15 -21.98 17.57
C GLY A 55 -16.73 -20.97 18.67
N VAL A 56 -15.71 -20.14 18.42
CA VAL A 56 -15.21 -19.14 19.37
C VAL A 56 -15.95 -17.81 19.15
N PRO A 57 -16.75 -17.30 20.13
CA PRO A 57 -17.59 -16.11 19.92
C PRO A 57 -16.83 -14.86 19.45
N VAL A 58 -15.61 -14.62 19.97
CA VAL A 58 -14.80 -13.46 19.59
C VAL A 58 -14.33 -13.55 18.13
N GLN A 59 -14.00 -14.74 17.65
CA GLN A 59 -13.57 -14.96 16.26
C GLN A 59 -14.76 -14.87 15.30
N ARG A 60 -15.92 -15.46 15.67
CA ARG A 60 -17.17 -15.29 14.92
C ARG A 60 -17.54 -13.80 14.77
N ALA A 61 -17.49 -13.03 15.87
CA ALA A 61 -17.75 -11.59 15.84
C ALA A 61 -16.75 -10.82 14.98
N ALA A 62 -15.49 -11.28 14.89
CA ALA A 62 -14.50 -10.69 14.01
C ALA A 62 -14.84 -10.91 12.53
N VAL A 63 -15.22 -12.13 12.16
CA VAL A 63 -15.65 -12.44 10.78
C VAL A 63 -16.93 -11.66 10.41
N MET A 64 -17.88 -11.55 11.34
CA MET A 64 -19.11 -10.77 11.12
C MET A 64 -18.80 -9.30 10.84
N ARG A 65 -17.92 -8.67 11.64
CA ARG A 65 -17.50 -7.27 11.38
C ARG A 65 -16.84 -7.08 10.01
N VAL A 66 -16.00 -8.03 9.59
CA VAL A 66 -15.36 -7.94 8.26
C VAL A 66 -16.39 -8.09 7.14
N TYR A 67 -17.41 -8.91 7.34
CA TYR A 67 -18.53 -9.02 6.41
C TYR A 67 -19.33 -7.71 6.34
N GLU A 68 -19.72 -7.12 7.47
CA GLU A 68 -20.41 -5.83 7.53
C GLU A 68 -19.58 -4.73 6.84
N ASP A 69 -18.30 -4.61 7.17
CA ASP A 69 -17.36 -3.69 6.51
C ASP A 69 -17.26 -3.93 4.98
N ALA A 70 -17.34 -5.17 4.54
CA ALA A 70 -17.27 -5.50 3.12
C ALA A 70 -18.53 -5.06 2.36
N VAL A 71 -19.70 -5.25 2.97
CA VAL A 71 -20.98 -4.79 2.40
C VAL A 71 -21.01 -3.26 2.35
N ASP A 72 -20.61 -2.60 3.43
CA ASP A 72 -20.53 -1.13 3.50
C ASP A 72 -19.56 -0.57 2.46
N PHE A 73 -18.40 -1.20 2.29
CA PHE A 73 -17.43 -0.80 1.28
C PHE A 73 -17.96 -1.00 -0.15
N LEU A 74 -18.68 -2.09 -0.41
CA LEU A 74 -19.32 -2.29 -1.70
C LEU A 74 -20.32 -1.18 -2.00
N GLU A 75 -21.24 -0.91 -1.09
CA GLU A 75 -22.31 0.10 -1.28
C GLU A 75 -21.71 1.52 -1.40
N ALA A 76 -20.84 1.90 -0.47
CA ALA A 76 -20.34 3.28 -0.38
C ALA A 76 -19.24 3.61 -1.40
N VAL A 77 -18.48 2.61 -1.89
CA VAL A 77 -17.28 2.89 -2.69
C VAL A 77 -17.32 2.21 -4.06
N VAL A 78 -17.61 0.91 -4.11
CA VAL A 78 -17.55 0.17 -5.38
C VAL A 78 -18.76 0.48 -6.24
N LEU A 79 -19.94 0.58 -5.64
CA LEU A 79 -21.22 0.85 -6.31
C LEU A 79 -21.54 2.34 -6.45
N GLU A 80 -20.72 3.23 -5.86
CA GLU A 80 -20.95 4.68 -5.93
C GLU A 80 -21.12 5.15 -7.39
N GLY A 81 -22.26 5.84 -7.66
CA GLY A 81 -22.60 6.34 -8.99
C GLY A 81 -23.13 5.27 -9.96
N THR A 82 -23.59 4.13 -9.45
CA THR A 82 -24.37 3.12 -10.20
C THR A 82 -25.75 2.97 -9.59
N ASP A 83 -26.69 2.34 -10.33
CA ASP A 83 -28.02 1.98 -9.82
C ASP A 83 -28.04 0.59 -9.18
N LEU A 84 -26.86 -0.04 -9.02
CA LEU A 84 -26.73 -1.37 -8.43
C LEU A 84 -26.69 -1.28 -6.90
N HIS A 85 -27.29 -2.25 -6.24
CA HIS A 85 -27.25 -2.44 -4.80
C HIS A 85 -26.98 -3.91 -4.45
N VAL A 86 -26.35 -4.15 -3.32
CA VAL A 86 -26.19 -5.50 -2.78
C VAL A 86 -27.59 -6.04 -2.45
N PRO A 87 -27.99 -7.21 -2.98
CA PRO A 87 -29.29 -7.83 -2.67
C PRO A 87 -29.49 -7.99 -1.17
N LEU A 88 -30.74 -7.83 -0.71
CA LEU A 88 -31.07 -7.90 0.73
C LEU A 88 -30.66 -9.22 1.36
N GLU A 89 -30.82 -10.32 0.62
CA GLU A 89 -30.41 -11.64 1.08
C GLU A 89 -28.92 -11.74 1.38
N VAL A 90 -28.08 -11.03 0.60
CA VAL A 90 -26.63 -10.99 0.78
C VAL A 90 -26.22 -9.92 1.77
N ARG A 91 -27.01 -8.83 1.91
CA ARG A 91 -26.69 -7.70 2.76
C ARG A 91 -27.03 -7.93 4.24
N ASP A 92 -28.10 -8.68 4.51
CA ASP A 92 -28.67 -8.82 5.86
C ASP A 92 -28.44 -10.25 6.43
N LEU A 93 -27.31 -10.88 6.07
CA LEU A 93 -26.94 -12.22 6.52
C LEU A 93 -26.74 -12.30 8.03
N GLN A 94 -27.25 -13.38 8.62
CA GLN A 94 -27.03 -13.71 10.03
C GLN A 94 -25.77 -14.56 10.25
N ASP A 95 -25.37 -15.31 9.24
CA ASP A 95 -24.16 -16.12 9.26
C ASP A 95 -23.34 -15.87 7.96
N PRO A 96 -22.17 -15.21 8.03
CA PRO A 96 -21.35 -14.94 6.84
C PRO A 96 -20.81 -16.22 6.17
N LEU A 97 -20.89 -17.39 6.82
CA LEU A 97 -20.54 -18.67 6.21
C LEU A 97 -21.47 -19.05 5.04
N ASP A 98 -22.71 -18.55 5.02
CA ASP A 98 -23.65 -18.78 3.91
C ASP A 98 -23.10 -18.22 2.59
N LEU A 99 -22.28 -17.15 2.63
CA LEU A 99 -21.60 -16.63 1.45
C LEU A 99 -20.70 -17.67 0.76
N LEU A 100 -20.03 -18.52 1.54
CA LEU A 100 -19.15 -19.58 1.01
C LEU A 100 -19.97 -20.62 0.27
N ILE A 101 -21.13 -20.97 0.83
CA ILE A 101 -22.06 -21.95 0.24
C ILE A 101 -22.69 -21.39 -1.04
N TRP A 102 -23.20 -20.16 -0.99
CA TRP A 102 -23.81 -19.51 -2.15
C TRP A 102 -22.80 -19.23 -3.26
N ALA A 103 -21.56 -18.86 -2.93
CA ALA A 103 -20.48 -18.71 -3.91
C ALA A 103 -20.07 -20.03 -4.57
N SER A 104 -20.49 -21.17 -3.99
CA SER A 104 -20.22 -22.53 -4.51
C SER A 104 -21.38 -23.13 -5.29
N GLU A 105 -22.52 -22.43 -5.36
CA GLU A 105 -23.67 -22.83 -6.15
C GLU A 105 -23.47 -22.54 -7.64
N ARG A 106 -24.57 -22.44 -8.38
CA ARG A 106 -24.50 -22.21 -9.83
C ARG A 106 -23.80 -20.89 -10.16
N PRO A 107 -22.70 -20.89 -10.93
CA PRO A 107 -21.90 -19.68 -11.20
C PRO A 107 -22.65 -18.53 -11.87
N ARG A 108 -23.83 -18.77 -12.43
CA ARG A 108 -24.66 -17.75 -13.11
C ARG A 108 -25.81 -17.21 -12.25
N ALA A 109 -26.03 -17.77 -11.06
CA ALA A 109 -27.09 -17.26 -10.18
C ALA A 109 -26.63 -15.90 -9.59
N THR A 110 -27.54 -14.94 -9.54
CA THR A 110 -27.32 -13.60 -8.99
C THR A 110 -26.73 -13.67 -7.57
N LEU A 111 -27.27 -14.56 -6.74
CA LEU A 111 -26.82 -14.76 -5.37
C LEU A 111 -25.35 -15.23 -5.30
N CYS A 112 -24.94 -16.17 -6.16
CA CYS A 112 -23.57 -16.65 -6.25
C CYS A 112 -22.61 -15.51 -6.60
N ARG A 113 -22.93 -14.68 -7.59
CA ARG A 113 -22.08 -13.57 -8.05
C ARG A 113 -21.92 -12.50 -6.99
N TRP A 114 -23.00 -12.13 -6.31
CA TRP A 114 -22.94 -11.16 -5.21
C TRP A 114 -22.18 -11.71 -4.00
N SER A 115 -22.35 -12.99 -3.68
CA SER A 115 -21.57 -13.65 -2.63
C SER A 115 -20.07 -13.63 -2.96
N CYS A 116 -19.70 -13.94 -4.22
CA CYS A 116 -18.32 -13.81 -4.68
C CYS A 116 -17.81 -12.37 -4.57
N ALA A 117 -18.62 -11.36 -4.90
CA ALA A 117 -18.23 -9.95 -4.79
C ALA A 117 -17.93 -9.56 -3.34
N VAL A 118 -18.79 -9.94 -2.39
CA VAL A 118 -18.57 -9.70 -0.95
C VAL A 118 -17.32 -10.44 -0.47
N LEU A 119 -17.15 -11.72 -0.81
CA LEU A 119 -15.99 -12.53 -0.40
C LEU A 119 -14.66 -11.96 -0.93
N ARG A 120 -14.62 -11.40 -2.15
CA ARG A 120 -13.45 -10.71 -2.70
C ARG A 120 -13.05 -9.51 -1.85
N VAL A 121 -14.03 -8.73 -1.42
CA VAL A 121 -13.77 -7.58 -0.53
C VAL A 121 -13.39 -8.04 0.87
N MET A 122 -14.06 -9.03 1.45
CA MET A 122 -13.72 -9.62 2.74
C MET A 122 -12.27 -10.14 2.75
N HIS A 123 -11.86 -10.88 1.72
CA HIS A 123 -10.48 -11.37 1.59
C HIS A 123 -9.48 -10.21 1.61
N THR A 124 -9.77 -9.14 0.88
CA THR A 124 -8.90 -7.96 0.84
C THR A 124 -8.86 -7.24 2.19
N LEU A 125 -9.99 -7.11 2.88
CA LEU A 125 -10.08 -6.54 4.23
C LEU A 125 -9.27 -7.35 5.24
N PHE A 126 -9.38 -8.68 5.23
CA PHE A 126 -8.59 -9.54 6.10
C PHE A 126 -7.09 -9.29 5.93
N HIS A 127 -6.61 -9.16 4.69
CA HIS A 127 -5.20 -8.89 4.42
C HIS A 127 -4.76 -7.49 4.87
N VAL A 128 -5.61 -6.49 4.73
CA VAL A 128 -5.30 -5.11 5.18
C VAL A 128 -5.29 -5.04 6.71
N ASP A 129 -6.31 -5.58 7.36
CA ASP A 129 -6.50 -5.44 8.81
C ASP A 129 -5.50 -6.29 9.63
N HIS A 130 -4.97 -7.36 9.04
CA HIS A 130 -3.93 -8.21 9.68
C HIS A 130 -2.51 -7.82 9.30
N ASN A 131 -2.32 -6.72 8.57
CA ASN A 131 -0.99 -6.22 8.30
C ASN A 131 -0.38 -5.61 9.58
N VAL A 132 0.62 -6.29 10.13
CA VAL A 132 1.29 -5.89 11.39
C VAL A 132 1.88 -4.48 11.30
N ASN A 133 2.34 -4.07 10.13
CA ASN A 133 2.93 -2.75 9.92
C ASN A 133 1.92 -1.61 10.15
N LEU A 134 0.63 -1.83 9.87
CA LEU A 134 -0.40 -0.80 10.05
C LEU A 134 -0.65 -0.47 11.53
N ARG A 135 -0.50 -1.44 12.43
CA ARG A 135 -0.68 -1.24 13.88
C ARG A 135 0.39 -0.34 14.49
N SER A 136 1.56 -0.24 13.87
CA SER A 136 2.70 0.55 14.34
C SER A 136 3.06 1.68 13.37
N LEU A 137 2.14 2.03 12.46
CA LEU A 137 2.43 2.94 11.36
C LEU A 137 2.92 4.31 11.81
N ALA A 138 2.36 4.87 12.87
CA ALA A 138 2.77 6.16 13.42
C ALA A 138 4.24 6.17 13.87
N GLU A 139 4.67 5.10 14.56
CA GLU A 139 6.06 4.97 14.99
C GLU A 139 7.00 4.73 13.80
N ILE A 140 6.57 3.92 12.84
CA ILE A 140 7.31 3.71 11.60
C ILE A 140 7.48 5.05 10.85
N GLN A 141 6.41 5.84 10.72
CA GLN A 141 6.44 7.16 10.08
C GLN A 141 7.43 8.09 10.78
N ARG A 142 7.40 8.15 12.10
CA ARG A 142 8.30 8.97 12.89
C ARG A 142 9.77 8.62 12.60
N GLN A 143 10.10 7.33 12.53
CA GLN A 143 11.48 6.88 12.22
C GLN A 143 11.87 7.11 10.77
N VAL A 144 10.97 6.85 9.82
CA VAL A 144 11.24 7.08 8.39
C VAL A 144 11.41 8.56 8.10
N PHE A 145 10.44 9.40 8.51
CA PHE A 145 10.51 10.84 8.23
C PHE A 145 11.60 11.55 9.02
N GLY A 146 11.90 11.12 10.25
CA GLY A 146 12.96 11.68 11.06
C GLY A 146 14.34 11.68 10.39
N ARG A 147 14.58 10.76 9.44
CA ARG A 147 15.81 10.76 8.64
C ARG A 147 15.90 11.92 7.65
N TYR A 148 14.76 12.39 7.16
CA TYR A 148 14.67 13.54 6.27
C TYR A 148 14.59 14.84 7.05
N ASP A 149 13.86 14.84 8.17
CA ASP A 149 13.56 16.01 8.98
C ASP A 149 14.80 16.69 9.56
N GLN A 150 15.83 15.92 9.84
CA GLN A 150 17.11 16.47 10.31
C GLN A 150 17.79 17.42 9.32
N TYR A 151 17.37 17.36 8.03
CA TYR A 151 17.93 18.21 6.97
C TYR A 151 16.88 19.15 6.36
N LEU A 152 15.61 18.95 6.64
CA LEU A 152 14.53 19.76 6.11
C LEU A 152 14.33 21.01 6.97
N VAL A 153 14.47 22.16 6.34
CA VAL A 153 14.24 23.47 6.98
C VAL A 153 13.18 24.23 6.20
N CYS A 154 12.25 24.88 6.92
CA CYS A 154 11.26 25.77 6.33
C CYS A 154 11.40 27.13 7.01
N GLU A 155 11.87 28.14 6.30
CA GLU A 155 12.02 29.50 6.77
C GLU A 155 11.18 30.43 5.88
N GLU A 156 10.32 31.22 6.49
CA GLU A 156 9.42 32.15 5.76
C GLU A 156 8.61 31.51 4.63
N GLY A 157 8.21 30.23 4.81
CA GLY A 157 7.47 29.46 3.79
C GLY A 157 8.33 28.88 2.66
N ARG A 158 9.65 29.05 2.72
CA ARG A 158 10.61 28.48 1.76
C ARG A 158 11.24 27.22 2.34
N TRP A 159 11.12 26.16 1.60
CA TRP A 159 11.72 24.87 1.97
C TRP A 159 13.14 24.76 1.41
N CYS A 160 14.04 24.19 2.19
CA CYS A 160 15.35 23.76 1.70
C CYS A 160 15.80 22.49 2.40
N LEU A 161 16.68 21.74 1.74
CA LEU A 161 17.54 20.74 2.38
C LEU A 161 18.83 21.46 2.80
N ARG A 162 19.16 21.41 4.08
CA ARG A 162 20.33 22.11 4.65
C ARG A 162 21.26 21.11 5.31
N GLY A 163 22.53 21.08 4.88
CA GLY A 163 23.58 20.22 5.37
C GLY A 163 24.96 20.79 5.05
N ALA A 164 25.84 20.01 4.44
CA ALA A 164 27.12 20.48 3.92
C ALA A 164 26.96 21.57 2.83
N TYR A 165 25.82 21.60 2.18
CA TYR A 165 25.34 22.60 1.25
C TYR A 165 23.82 22.71 1.33
N GLU A 166 23.25 23.72 0.70
CA GLU A 166 21.79 23.92 0.67
C GLU A 166 21.20 23.57 -0.70
N VAL A 167 20.04 22.94 -0.71
CA VAL A 167 19.26 22.70 -1.92
C VAL A 167 17.87 23.31 -1.75
N PRO A 168 17.54 24.39 -2.46
CA PRO A 168 16.23 25.02 -2.38
C PRO A 168 15.14 24.09 -2.94
N LEU A 169 13.96 24.13 -2.32
CA LEU A 169 12.80 23.34 -2.68
C LEU A 169 11.60 24.25 -2.85
N VAL A 170 10.78 23.95 -3.84
CA VAL A 170 9.48 24.61 -4.06
C VAL A 170 8.44 24.09 -3.06
N ALA A 171 8.44 22.79 -2.80
CA ALA A 171 7.55 22.18 -1.85
C ALA A 171 8.10 20.83 -1.35
N VAL A 172 7.63 20.43 -0.18
CA VAL A 172 7.79 19.07 0.35
C VAL A 172 6.43 18.55 0.74
N GLU A 173 6.06 17.36 0.26
CA GLU A 173 4.82 16.71 0.64
C GLU A 173 5.12 15.37 1.30
N ARG A 174 4.47 15.09 2.43
CA ARG A 174 4.52 13.80 3.10
C ARG A 174 3.20 13.09 2.91
N LYS A 175 3.29 11.84 2.56
CA LYS A 175 2.17 10.93 2.53
C LYS A 175 2.18 10.15 3.84
N GLU A 176 1.46 10.68 4.81
CA GLU A 176 1.49 10.16 6.17
C GLU A 176 0.55 8.97 6.38
N ASN A 177 -0.57 8.97 5.69
CA ASN A 177 -1.53 7.87 5.78
C ASN A 177 -2.20 7.64 4.43
N LYS A 178 -2.14 6.42 3.95
CA LYS A 178 -3.06 6.01 2.91
C LYS A 178 -4.35 5.59 3.62
N ASP A 179 -5.46 6.29 3.31
CA ASP A 179 -6.75 5.90 3.88
C ASP A 179 -7.06 4.43 3.51
N ARG A 180 -7.79 3.74 4.39
CA ARG A 180 -8.14 2.32 4.24
C ARG A 180 -8.83 2.04 2.90
N VAL A 181 -9.68 2.96 2.43
CA VAL A 181 -10.40 2.88 1.16
C VAL A 181 -9.43 2.87 -0.03
N SER A 182 -8.44 3.78 -0.02
CA SER A 182 -7.42 3.83 -1.08
C SER A 182 -6.52 2.59 -1.10
N MET A 183 -6.25 1.99 0.06
CA MET A 183 -5.51 0.71 0.12
C MET A 183 -6.34 -0.44 -0.45
N LEU A 184 -7.59 -0.56 -0.05
CA LEU A 184 -8.51 -1.58 -0.55
C LEU A 184 -8.69 -1.48 -2.06
N LEU A 185 -8.96 -0.27 -2.58
CA LEU A 185 -9.08 -0.04 -4.02
C LEU A 185 -7.80 -0.46 -4.77
N LYS A 186 -6.62 -0.15 -4.21
CA LYS A 186 -5.35 -0.51 -4.83
C LYS A 186 -5.13 -2.03 -4.87
N MET A 187 -5.54 -2.75 -3.84
CA MET A 187 -5.45 -4.21 -3.82
C MET A 187 -6.46 -4.84 -4.76
N LEU A 188 -7.68 -4.32 -4.79
CA LEU A 188 -8.74 -4.86 -5.61
C LEU A 188 -8.51 -4.67 -7.12
N HIS A 189 -7.87 -3.55 -7.56
CA HIS A 189 -7.67 -3.31 -8.99
C HIS A 189 -6.42 -3.98 -9.58
N LYS A 190 -5.44 -4.39 -8.77
CA LYS A 190 -4.20 -5.00 -9.26
C LYS A 190 -4.13 -6.48 -8.93
N PRO A 191 -4.01 -7.37 -9.93
CA PRO A 191 -3.98 -8.82 -9.71
C PRO A 191 -2.82 -9.29 -8.83
N GLU A 192 -1.64 -8.67 -8.97
CA GLU A 192 -0.39 -9.04 -8.29
C GLU A 192 -0.26 -8.45 -6.89
N ASN A 193 -1.24 -7.69 -6.43
CA ASN A 193 -1.13 -7.07 -5.11
C ASN A 193 -1.54 -8.02 -3.99
N VAL A 194 -0.54 -8.40 -3.20
CA VAL A 194 -0.73 -8.90 -1.84
C VAL A 194 -0.47 -7.75 -0.87
N ALA A 195 -1.10 -7.77 0.29
CA ALA A 195 -0.97 -6.70 1.30
C ALA A 195 0.48 -6.40 1.67
N GLU A 196 1.34 -7.42 1.65
CA GLU A 196 2.78 -7.29 1.90
C GLU A 196 3.52 -6.45 0.85
N THR A 197 2.96 -6.29 -0.36
CA THR A 197 3.60 -5.54 -1.45
C THR A 197 3.14 -4.09 -1.56
N ILE A 198 2.36 -3.57 -0.61
CA ILE A 198 1.98 -2.16 -0.58
C ILE A 198 3.14 -1.33 -0.01
N TYR A 199 4.10 -1.00 -0.88
CA TYR A 199 5.31 -0.22 -0.53
C TYR A 199 5.08 1.28 -0.44
N ASP A 200 3.89 1.79 -0.77
CA ASP A 200 3.57 3.20 -0.84
C ASP A 200 2.63 3.67 0.29
N GLN A 201 2.67 2.99 1.43
CA GLN A 201 1.93 3.39 2.63
C GLN A 201 2.47 4.71 3.17
N ILE A 202 3.79 4.87 3.16
CA ILE A 202 4.51 6.07 3.54
C ILE A 202 5.29 6.58 2.32
N GLY A 203 5.29 7.87 2.10
CA GLY A 203 6.05 8.48 1.03
C GLY A 203 6.45 9.92 1.33
N ILE A 204 7.52 10.34 0.72
CA ILE A 204 7.95 11.74 0.72
C ILE A 204 8.16 12.19 -0.72
N ARG A 205 7.70 13.41 -1.01
CA ARG A 205 7.86 14.06 -2.30
C ARG A 205 8.61 15.35 -2.12
N PHE A 206 9.66 15.51 -2.90
CA PHE A 206 10.42 16.74 -3.02
C PHE A 206 10.11 17.39 -4.37
N VAL A 207 9.82 18.67 -4.34
CA VAL A 207 9.56 19.46 -5.54
C VAL A 207 10.69 20.47 -5.67
N ALA A 208 11.49 20.35 -6.70
CA ALA A 208 12.53 21.28 -7.06
C ALA A 208 12.05 22.24 -8.15
N GLU A 209 12.77 23.32 -8.41
CA GLU A 209 12.42 24.29 -9.42
C GLU A 209 12.52 23.71 -10.84
N ASP A 210 13.60 22.98 -11.10
CA ASP A 210 13.96 22.42 -12.39
C ASP A 210 14.58 21.01 -12.27
N GLN A 211 14.93 20.39 -13.40
CA GLN A 211 15.54 19.06 -13.43
C GLN A 211 16.92 19.03 -12.76
N LEU A 212 17.68 20.11 -12.82
CA LEU A 212 18.97 20.18 -12.13
C LEU A 212 18.77 20.18 -10.63
N GLY A 213 17.76 20.90 -10.13
CA GLY A 213 17.35 20.85 -8.71
C GLY A 213 16.92 19.45 -8.29
N VAL A 214 16.23 18.70 -9.17
CA VAL A 214 15.88 17.28 -8.91
C VAL A 214 17.15 16.44 -8.71
N LEU A 215 18.15 16.58 -9.55
CA LEU A 215 19.43 15.88 -9.41
C LEU A 215 20.18 16.30 -8.15
N MET A 216 20.14 17.58 -7.80
CA MET A 216 20.75 18.10 -6.56
C MET A 216 20.08 17.53 -5.31
N VAL A 217 18.74 17.40 -5.29
CA VAL A 217 18.02 16.73 -4.20
C VAL A 217 18.51 15.29 -4.02
N ILE A 218 18.54 14.51 -5.12
CA ILE A 218 19.00 13.12 -5.07
C ILE A 218 20.45 13.06 -4.57
N ARG A 219 21.31 13.90 -5.10
CA ARG A 219 22.71 13.99 -4.70
C ARG A 219 22.86 14.32 -3.23
N PHE A 220 22.12 15.33 -2.72
CA PHE A 220 22.10 15.70 -1.32
C PHE A 220 21.76 14.53 -0.41
N LEU A 221 20.66 13.81 -0.74
CA LEU A 221 20.19 12.68 0.04
C LEU A 221 21.19 11.51 0.06
N LEU A 222 21.98 11.33 -1.00
CA LEU A 222 23.06 10.35 -1.07
C LEU A 222 24.28 10.80 -0.27
N ASP A 223 24.73 12.05 -0.42
CA ASP A 223 25.92 12.59 0.26
C ASP A 223 25.75 12.62 1.78
N HIS A 224 24.53 12.85 2.26
CA HIS A 224 24.20 12.84 3.69
C HIS A 224 23.72 11.48 4.20
N HIS A 225 23.83 10.42 3.39
CA HIS A 225 23.44 9.06 3.74
C HIS A 225 21.97 8.91 4.21
N VAL A 226 21.10 9.85 3.84
CA VAL A 226 19.65 9.73 4.03
C VAL A 226 19.11 8.61 3.16
N LEU A 227 19.62 8.53 1.92
CA LEU A 227 19.42 7.42 1.00
C LEU A 227 20.72 6.61 0.84
N MET A 228 20.59 5.31 0.79
CA MET A 228 21.67 4.38 0.52
C MET A 228 21.35 3.57 -0.72
N PRO A 229 22.19 3.53 -1.76
CA PRO A 229 21.92 2.77 -2.99
C PRO A 229 21.59 1.29 -2.73
N THR A 230 22.23 0.69 -1.72
CA THR A 230 21.98 -0.71 -1.31
C THR A 230 20.58 -0.94 -0.73
N HIS A 231 19.90 0.12 -0.30
CA HIS A 231 18.55 0.06 0.26
C HIS A 231 17.46 0.44 -0.75
N ILE A 232 17.82 0.76 -1.98
CA ILE A 232 16.85 1.03 -3.05
C ILE A 232 16.36 -0.30 -3.62
N LYS A 233 15.05 -0.41 -3.88
CA LYS A 233 14.44 -1.55 -4.55
C LYS A 233 14.45 -1.36 -6.07
N PRO A 234 15.32 -2.04 -6.85
CA PRO A 234 15.52 -1.75 -8.27
C PRO A 234 14.24 -1.90 -9.10
N SER A 235 13.45 -2.95 -8.83
CA SER A 235 12.19 -3.22 -9.54
C SER A 235 11.09 -2.16 -9.31
N ARG A 236 11.34 -1.18 -8.44
CA ARG A 236 10.40 -0.11 -8.07
C ARG A 236 10.97 1.28 -8.33
N SER A 237 12.07 1.36 -9.08
CA SER A 237 12.64 2.64 -9.51
C SER A 237 12.11 2.98 -10.90
N ARG A 238 11.63 4.20 -11.05
CA ARG A 238 11.10 4.75 -12.31
C ARG A 238 11.70 6.12 -12.54
N ASN A 239 12.24 6.32 -13.72
CA ASN A 239 12.77 7.58 -14.17
C ASN A 239 11.98 8.02 -15.42
N LEU A 240 11.23 9.10 -15.27
CA LEU A 240 10.42 9.67 -16.35
C LEU A 240 10.90 11.08 -16.77
N MET A 241 12.14 11.47 -16.37
CA MET A 241 12.63 12.83 -16.54
C MET A 241 14.01 12.91 -17.18
N ILE A 242 14.93 12.04 -16.77
CA ILE A 242 16.37 12.21 -17.02
C ILE A 242 16.85 11.16 -18.02
N ASP A 243 17.53 11.61 -19.04
CA ASP A 243 18.28 10.74 -19.95
C ASP A 243 19.57 10.29 -19.27
N LEU A 244 19.68 8.98 -19.00
CA LEU A 244 20.82 8.43 -18.24
C LEU A 244 22.13 8.47 -19.03
N GLU A 245 22.09 8.38 -20.38
CA GLU A 245 23.27 8.46 -21.22
C GLU A 245 23.78 9.91 -21.26
N ALA A 246 22.87 10.87 -21.42
CA ALA A 246 23.21 12.29 -21.34
C ALA A 246 23.74 12.69 -19.97
N LEU A 247 23.14 12.15 -18.89
CA LEU A 247 23.64 12.38 -17.52
C LEU A 247 25.03 11.81 -17.32
N ALA A 248 25.31 10.60 -17.80
CA ALA A 248 26.63 9.98 -17.68
C ALA A 248 27.69 10.82 -18.43
N ALA A 249 27.41 11.20 -19.68
CA ALA A 249 28.32 12.04 -20.46
C ALA A 249 28.57 13.41 -19.82
N TRP A 250 27.51 14.03 -19.29
CA TRP A 250 27.65 15.30 -18.56
C TRP A 250 28.47 15.15 -17.28
N SER A 251 28.26 14.06 -16.52
CA SER A 251 28.92 13.82 -15.24
C SER A 251 30.44 13.76 -15.35
N GLU A 252 30.99 13.33 -16.50
CA GLU A 252 32.45 13.30 -16.75
C GLU A 252 33.08 14.70 -16.83
N SER A 253 32.30 15.70 -17.20
CA SER A 253 32.75 17.09 -17.37
C SER A 253 32.01 18.08 -16.46
N ALA A 254 31.18 17.58 -15.56
CA ALA A 254 30.37 18.41 -14.68
C ALA A 254 31.24 19.30 -13.78
N PRO A 255 30.90 20.60 -13.66
CA PRO A 255 31.63 21.50 -12.75
C PRO A 255 31.37 21.09 -11.29
N PRO A 256 32.19 21.51 -10.35
CA PRO A 256 31.98 21.35 -8.92
C PRO A 256 30.59 21.86 -8.49
N LEU A 257 30.02 21.25 -7.44
CA LEU A 257 28.66 21.53 -6.99
C LEU A 257 28.36 23.01 -6.73
N PHE A 258 29.33 23.74 -6.18
CA PHE A 258 29.17 25.18 -5.91
C PHE A 258 29.00 26.01 -7.19
N GLN A 259 29.66 25.62 -8.29
CA GLN A 259 29.49 26.30 -9.59
C GLN A 259 28.13 25.95 -10.23
N ILE A 260 27.58 24.77 -9.93
CA ILE A 260 26.23 24.39 -10.38
C ILE A 260 25.16 25.26 -9.68
N GLN A 261 25.38 25.63 -8.44
CA GLN A 261 24.48 26.53 -7.70
C GLN A 261 24.49 27.95 -8.26
N ASP A 262 25.63 28.39 -8.80
CA ASP A 262 25.83 29.74 -9.34
C ASP A 262 25.40 29.90 -10.82
N LEU A 263 24.94 28.81 -11.47
CA LEU A 263 24.47 28.88 -12.87
C LEU A 263 23.28 29.83 -13.01
N SER A 264 23.33 30.65 -14.05
CA SER A 264 22.21 31.52 -14.43
C SER A 264 20.96 30.70 -14.83
N PRO A 265 19.76 31.29 -14.76
CA PRO A 265 18.54 30.61 -15.19
C PRO A 265 18.59 30.09 -16.63
N GLU A 266 19.26 30.80 -17.54
CA GLU A 266 19.45 30.40 -18.93
C GLU A 266 20.36 29.17 -19.05
N GLU A 267 21.47 29.14 -18.33
CA GLU A 267 22.40 28.00 -18.29
C GLU A 267 21.72 26.76 -17.67
N ARG A 268 20.98 26.94 -16.58
CA ARG A 268 20.20 25.87 -15.95
C ARG A 268 19.16 25.29 -16.90
N LYS A 269 18.46 26.15 -17.65
CA LYS A 269 17.45 25.73 -18.64
C LYS A 269 18.08 24.98 -19.80
N ALA A 270 19.23 25.44 -20.33
CA ALA A 270 19.97 24.77 -21.39
C ALA A 270 20.44 23.38 -20.95
N LEU A 271 21.00 23.28 -19.76
CA LEU A 271 21.45 22.01 -19.20
C LEU A 271 20.29 21.04 -18.95
N SER A 272 19.19 21.52 -18.36
CA SER A 272 17.96 20.73 -18.18
C SER A 272 17.44 20.18 -19.52
N GLY A 273 17.45 21.01 -20.58
CA GLY A 273 17.07 20.57 -21.93
C GLY A 273 17.98 19.47 -22.48
N THR A 274 19.27 19.51 -22.14
CA THR A 274 20.25 18.47 -22.56
C THR A 274 20.02 17.15 -21.82
N LEU A 275 19.68 17.22 -20.55
CA LEU A 275 19.48 16.07 -19.68
C LEU A 275 18.05 15.47 -19.75
N ALA A 276 17.13 16.15 -20.44
CA ALA A 276 15.74 15.73 -20.52
C ALA A 276 15.56 14.44 -21.32
N LEU A 277 14.74 13.53 -20.78
CA LEU A 277 14.36 12.30 -21.45
C LEU A 277 13.58 12.61 -22.74
N LYS A 278 14.12 12.23 -23.90
CA LYS A 278 13.54 12.54 -25.22
C LYS A 278 12.29 11.73 -25.57
N ALA A 279 12.15 10.55 -24.99
CA ALA A 279 10.97 9.70 -25.16
C ALA A 279 10.69 8.92 -23.89
N PRO A 280 9.45 8.89 -23.38
CA PRO A 280 9.12 8.10 -22.19
C PRO A 280 9.28 6.61 -22.50
N GLY A 281 9.96 5.88 -21.59
CA GLY A 281 10.13 4.43 -21.67
C GLY A 281 8.79 3.68 -21.71
N LYS A 282 8.79 2.46 -22.27
CA LYS A 282 7.60 1.63 -22.52
C LYS A 282 6.79 1.20 -21.28
N GLU A 283 7.31 1.37 -20.08
CA GLU A 283 6.65 0.95 -18.83
C GLU A 283 6.00 2.12 -18.08
N GLN A 284 5.04 2.77 -18.70
CA GLN A 284 4.19 3.72 -17.98
C GLN A 284 3.09 2.98 -17.20
N ASN A 285 2.86 3.39 -15.94
CA ASN A 285 1.68 2.95 -15.20
C ASN A 285 0.43 3.38 -16.01
N PRO A 286 -0.44 2.44 -16.43
CA PRO A 286 -1.59 2.75 -17.31
C PRO A 286 -2.57 3.75 -16.68
N PHE A 287 -2.47 3.98 -15.37
CA PHE A 287 -3.30 4.96 -14.65
C PHE A 287 -2.64 6.34 -14.53
N SER A 288 -1.35 6.49 -14.89
CA SER A 288 -0.66 7.78 -14.88
C SER A 288 -0.91 8.54 -16.17
N SER A 289 -1.03 9.88 -16.10
CA SER A 289 -1.07 10.73 -17.28
C SER A 289 0.27 10.71 -18.02
N LYS A 290 0.24 10.97 -19.34
CA LYS A 290 1.45 11.16 -20.16
C LYS A 290 2.28 12.37 -19.74
N ASP A 291 1.65 13.33 -19.05
CA ASP A 291 2.29 14.57 -18.59
C ASP A 291 2.91 14.42 -17.18
N TYR A 292 2.85 13.23 -16.59
CA TYR A 292 3.46 12.97 -15.30
C TYR A 292 4.96 12.72 -15.45
N SER A 293 5.77 13.64 -14.95
CA SER A 293 7.24 13.61 -15.00
C SER A 293 7.80 13.62 -13.57
N ALA A 294 8.45 12.53 -13.18
CA ALA A 294 9.07 12.37 -11.86
C ALA A 294 10.15 11.29 -11.88
N ILE A 295 11.07 11.38 -10.94
CA ILE A 295 11.90 10.26 -10.50
C ILE A 295 11.24 9.69 -9.24
N GLN A 296 10.88 8.42 -9.28
CA GLN A 296 10.18 7.72 -8.21
C GLN A 296 10.89 6.41 -7.91
N PHE A 297 11.17 6.16 -6.66
CA PHE A 297 11.77 4.91 -6.24
C PHE A 297 11.30 4.50 -4.85
N THR A 298 11.49 3.23 -4.51
CA THR A 298 11.22 2.69 -3.18
C THR A 298 12.53 2.51 -2.44
N ALA A 299 12.68 3.24 -1.35
CA ALA A 299 13.78 3.08 -0.40
C ALA A 299 13.34 2.23 0.79
N ARG A 300 14.31 1.58 1.46
CA ARG A 300 14.07 0.81 2.69
C ARG A 300 14.81 1.45 3.84
N THR A 301 14.11 1.62 4.97
CA THR A 301 14.67 2.11 6.22
C THR A 301 14.58 1.03 7.28
N LEU A 302 15.65 0.78 8.00
CA LEU A 302 15.63 -0.09 9.17
C LEU A 302 14.83 0.59 10.27
N VAL A 303 13.74 -0.04 10.67
CA VAL A 303 12.82 0.43 11.70
C VAL A 303 12.92 -0.50 12.91
N ARG A 304 12.84 0.06 14.10
CA ARG A 304 12.87 -0.66 15.37
C ARG A 304 11.59 -0.37 16.13
N LEU A 305 10.85 -1.42 16.45
CA LEU A 305 9.63 -1.32 17.21
C LEU A 305 9.80 -2.02 18.57
N PRO A 306 9.36 -1.40 19.66
CA PRO A 306 9.34 -2.08 20.94
C PRO A 306 8.44 -3.30 20.88
N SER A 307 8.81 -4.37 21.57
CA SER A 307 8.00 -5.57 21.63
C SER A 307 6.60 -5.28 22.21
N PRO A 308 5.56 -6.07 21.90
CA PRO A 308 4.24 -5.89 22.51
C PRO A 308 4.28 -5.94 24.05
N ALA A 309 5.16 -6.76 24.63
CA ALA A 309 5.37 -6.84 26.07
C ALA A 309 5.94 -5.54 26.62
N THR A 310 6.95 -4.96 25.98
CA THR A 310 7.53 -3.66 26.35
C THR A 310 6.46 -2.57 26.35
N ARG A 311 5.64 -2.49 25.30
CA ARG A 311 4.54 -1.50 25.21
C ARG A 311 3.48 -1.70 26.31
N ALA A 312 3.14 -2.95 26.62
CA ALA A 312 2.18 -3.24 27.67
C ALA A 312 2.71 -2.77 29.04
N LEU A 313 3.98 -3.01 29.31
CA LEU A 313 4.64 -2.59 30.55
C LEU A 313 4.78 -1.08 30.66
N GLU A 314 5.19 -0.38 29.60
CA GLU A 314 5.22 1.09 29.55
C GLU A 314 3.83 1.69 29.79
N THR A 315 2.78 1.11 29.20
CA THR A 315 1.40 1.53 29.40
C THR A 315 0.97 1.32 30.86
N LEU A 316 1.33 0.20 31.45
CA LEU A 316 1.03 -0.14 32.83
C LEU A 316 1.75 0.79 33.80
N GLN A 317 3.03 1.07 33.56
CA GLN A 317 3.85 1.99 34.31
C GLN A 317 3.28 3.41 34.27
N THR A 318 2.89 3.90 33.09
CA THR A 318 2.25 5.22 32.94
C THR A 318 0.93 5.30 33.71
N ARG A 319 0.10 4.24 33.66
CA ARG A 319 -1.16 4.19 34.43
C ARG A 319 -0.93 4.20 35.92
N LEU A 320 0.04 3.43 36.43
CA LEU A 320 0.38 3.38 37.87
C LEU A 320 0.90 4.73 38.34
N GLN A 321 1.74 5.40 37.59
CA GLN A 321 2.21 6.76 37.90
C GLN A 321 1.04 7.78 37.94
N THR A 322 0.07 7.68 37.03
CA THR A 322 -1.12 8.55 37.07
C THR A 322 -2.05 8.27 38.23
N MET A 323 -2.03 7.04 38.77
CA MET A 323 -2.81 6.66 39.97
C MET A 323 -2.11 7.04 41.30
N GLY A 324 -0.88 7.54 41.24
CA GLY A 324 -0.12 7.96 42.43
C GLY A 324 0.44 6.82 43.27
N ASP A 325 0.48 5.61 42.72
CA ASP A 325 0.98 4.40 43.41
C ASP A 325 2.47 4.21 43.06
N THR A 326 3.31 4.89 43.84
CA THR A 326 4.76 4.87 43.69
C THR A 326 5.39 3.53 44.07
N GLU A 327 4.84 2.79 45.01
CA GLU A 327 5.39 1.48 45.42
C GLU A 327 5.17 0.42 44.35
N LEU A 328 3.99 0.40 43.71
CA LEU A 328 3.70 -0.49 42.61
C LEU A 328 4.43 -0.07 41.29
N SER A 329 4.63 1.24 41.09
CA SER A 329 5.38 1.72 39.91
C SER A 329 6.88 1.37 40.01
N ASP A 330 7.44 1.26 41.21
CA ASP A 330 8.82 0.83 41.40
C ASP A 330 9.00 -0.69 41.29
N LEU A 331 7.95 -1.46 41.59
CA LEU A 331 7.92 -2.93 41.33
C LEU A 331 7.81 -3.25 39.82
N VAL A 332 7.20 -2.38 39.04
CA VAL A 332 7.14 -2.48 37.57
C VAL A 332 8.43 -1.94 36.90
N ARG A 333 9.42 -1.48 37.68
CA ARG A 333 10.78 -1.36 37.22
C ARG A 333 11.33 -2.74 36.86
N ILE A 334 11.07 -3.18 35.64
CA ILE A 334 11.73 -4.32 35.04
C ILE A 334 12.63 -3.81 33.90
N PRO A 335 13.58 -2.85 34.15
CA PRO A 335 14.50 -2.41 33.12
C PRO A 335 15.44 -3.54 32.69
N GLU A 336 15.79 -4.43 33.61
CA GLU A 336 16.79 -5.48 33.39
C GLU A 336 16.21 -6.69 32.64
N LEU A 337 14.96 -7.05 32.91
CA LEU A 337 14.27 -8.11 32.15
C LEU A 337 13.82 -7.66 30.75
N LEU A 338 13.70 -6.34 30.50
CA LEU A 338 13.31 -5.76 29.21
C LEU A 338 14.51 -5.49 28.30
N GLN A 339 15.73 -5.39 28.84
CA GLN A 339 16.95 -5.20 28.05
C GLN A 339 17.30 -6.42 27.17
N GLU A 340 16.83 -7.61 27.53
CA GLU A 340 16.98 -8.83 26.73
C GLU A 340 15.80 -9.09 25.77
N GLN A 341 14.72 -8.29 25.81
CA GLN A 341 13.61 -8.47 24.90
C GLN A 341 13.91 -7.74 23.59
N GLU A 342 14.21 -8.53 22.58
CA GLU A 342 14.51 -8.12 21.23
C GLU A 342 13.54 -7.06 20.70
N GLU A 343 14.08 -5.88 20.35
CA GLU A 343 13.37 -4.94 19.49
C GLU A 343 12.99 -5.65 18.20
N PHE A 344 11.74 -5.53 17.80
CA PHE A 344 11.31 -6.03 16.51
C PHE A 344 11.88 -5.13 15.40
N THR A 345 12.96 -5.59 14.78
CA THR A 345 13.74 -4.82 13.81
C THR A 345 13.51 -5.35 12.40
N PHE A 346 13.10 -4.50 11.48
CA PHE A 346 12.85 -4.88 10.09
C PHE A 346 13.04 -3.71 9.13
N PHE A 347 13.25 -4.02 7.84
CA PHE A 347 13.31 -3.02 6.80
C PHE A 347 11.92 -2.64 6.31
N PHE A 348 11.51 -1.40 6.57
CA PHE A 348 10.27 -0.85 6.05
C PHE A 348 10.51 -0.12 4.74
N ALA A 349 9.68 -0.42 3.74
CA ALA A 349 9.73 0.19 2.42
C ALA A 349 8.86 1.46 2.37
N HIS A 350 9.40 2.54 1.84
CA HIS A 350 8.70 3.80 1.64
C HIS A 350 9.02 4.40 0.28
N GLU A 351 8.09 5.19 -0.24
CA GLU A 351 8.22 5.82 -1.54
C GLU A 351 8.94 7.17 -1.44
N VAL A 352 9.88 7.40 -2.34
CA VAL A 352 10.51 8.69 -2.54
C VAL A 352 10.23 9.17 -3.95
N GLN A 353 9.68 10.36 -4.07
CA GLN A 353 9.41 11.02 -5.34
C GLN A 353 10.18 12.34 -5.38
N VAL A 354 10.86 12.59 -6.49
CA VAL A 354 11.52 13.87 -6.76
C VAL A 354 11.05 14.35 -8.12
N MET A 355 10.56 15.57 -8.19
CA MET A 355 9.99 16.13 -9.41
C MET A 355 10.25 17.62 -9.51
N GLU A 356 10.14 18.14 -10.71
CA GLU A 356 10.19 19.58 -10.94
C GLU A 356 8.83 20.26 -10.74
N GLN A 357 8.83 21.57 -10.56
CA GLN A 357 7.64 22.38 -10.30
C GLN A 357 6.58 22.23 -11.41
N SER A 358 6.98 22.18 -12.68
CA SER A 358 6.07 22.02 -13.81
C SER A 358 5.31 20.69 -13.76
N GLY A 359 6.00 19.58 -13.51
CA GLY A 359 5.40 18.26 -13.34
C GLY A 359 4.50 18.19 -12.11
N PHE A 360 4.88 18.88 -11.02
CA PHE A 360 4.06 18.99 -9.82
C PHE A 360 2.74 19.73 -10.06
N GLN A 361 2.77 20.86 -10.76
CA GLN A 361 1.59 21.61 -11.14
C GLN A 361 0.67 20.79 -12.04
N SER A 362 1.23 20.12 -13.05
CA SER A 362 0.49 19.24 -13.97
C SER A 362 -0.17 18.05 -13.21
N SER A 363 0.47 17.56 -12.16
CA SER A 363 -0.08 16.47 -11.32
C SER A 363 -1.29 16.89 -10.46
N ARG A 364 -1.48 18.20 -10.26
CA ARG A 364 -2.60 18.76 -9.46
C ARG A 364 -3.79 19.20 -10.30
N SER A 365 -3.60 19.43 -11.59
CA SER A 365 -4.61 19.93 -12.51
C SER A 365 -4.74 19.06 -13.75
N GLY A 366 -5.95 19.00 -14.35
CA GLY A 366 -6.22 18.28 -15.60
C GLY A 366 -6.22 16.75 -15.49
N PRO A 367 -5.97 16.03 -16.58
CA PRO A 367 -6.04 14.57 -16.67
C PRO A 367 -5.04 13.82 -15.78
N ALA A 368 -4.02 14.51 -15.26
CA ALA A 368 -3.06 13.99 -14.29
C ALA A 368 -3.54 14.13 -12.84
N SER A 369 -4.71 14.72 -12.60
CA SER A 369 -5.19 14.99 -11.25
C SER A 369 -5.37 13.74 -10.42
N HIS A 370 -5.13 13.88 -9.12
CA HIS A 370 -5.31 12.79 -8.16
C HIS A 370 -6.75 12.27 -8.13
N ALA A 371 -7.73 13.13 -8.40
CA ALA A 371 -9.14 12.76 -8.46
C ALA A 371 -9.44 11.79 -9.63
N GLU A 372 -8.97 12.12 -10.84
CA GLU A 372 -9.14 11.22 -11.99
C GLU A 372 -8.36 9.90 -11.86
N TYR A 373 -7.17 9.97 -11.24
CA TYR A 373 -6.42 8.75 -10.92
C TYR A 373 -7.21 7.84 -9.97
N LYS A 374 -7.79 8.40 -8.90
CA LYS A 374 -8.66 7.64 -7.96
C LYS A 374 -9.89 7.09 -8.66
N GLN A 375 -10.51 7.85 -9.55
CA GLN A 375 -11.68 7.38 -10.30
C GLN A 375 -11.33 6.19 -11.19
N ARG A 376 -10.22 6.26 -11.95
CA ARG A 376 -9.75 5.14 -12.78
C ARG A 376 -9.44 3.88 -11.97
N GLN A 377 -8.87 4.04 -10.76
CA GLN A 377 -8.64 2.91 -9.84
C GLN A 377 -9.96 2.30 -9.36
N ARG A 378 -10.95 3.14 -9.03
CA ARG A 378 -12.29 2.70 -8.61
C ARG A 378 -12.98 1.91 -9.73
N ASP A 379 -12.96 2.42 -10.94
CA ASP A 379 -13.57 1.76 -12.10
C ASP A 379 -12.92 0.41 -12.41
N ALA A 380 -11.59 0.32 -12.27
CA ALA A 380 -10.87 -0.93 -12.43
C ALA A 380 -11.20 -1.95 -11.31
N ALA A 381 -11.27 -1.49 -10.06
CA ALA A 381 -11.68 -2.32 -8.93
C ALA A 381 -13.13 -2.79 -9.08
N ARG A 382 -14.04 -1.88 -9.49
CA ARG A 382 -15.46 -2.20 -9.77
C ARG A 382 -15.59 -3.32 -10.79
N ARG A 383 -14.97 -3.18 -11.96
CA ARG A 383 -15.02 -4.21 -13.01
C ARG A 383 -14.56 -5.57 -12.52
N ARG A 384 -13.54 -5.59 -11.65
CA ARG A 384 -12.97 -6.82 -11.14
C ARG A 384 -13.80 -7.44 -10.02
N VAL A 385 -14.27 -6.63 -9.06
CA VAL A 385 -15.08 -7.10 -7.92
C VAL A 385 -16.45 -7.59 -8.41
N LEU A 386 -17.08 -6.84 -9.33
CA LEU A 386 -18.39 -7.13 -9.88
C LEU A 386 -18.32 -7.97 -11.16
N GLN A 387 -17.23 -8.71 -11.37
CA GLN A 387 -17.11 -9.64 -12.49
C GLN A 387 -18.32 -10.59 -12.54
N GLY A 388 -18.94 -10.68 -13.72
CA GLY A 388 -20.16 -11.47 -13.94
C GLY A 388 -21.47 -10.74 -13.56
N ILE A 389 -21.46 -9.71 -12.71
CA ILE A 389 -22.64 -8.88 -12.42
C ILE A 389 -22.82 -7.84 -13.54
N LEU A 390 -21.76 -7.12 -13.89
CA LEU A 390 -21.78 -6.08 -14.94
C LEU A 390 -21.97 -6.62 -16.36
N GLN A 391 -21.86 -7.93 -16.59
CA GLN A 391 -22.00 -8.54 -17.94
C GLN A 391 -23.45 -8.84 -18.31
N GLU A 392 -24.40 -8.63 -17.43
CA GLU A 392 -25.83 -8.90 -17.67
C GLU A 392 -26.65 -7.65 -18.03
N GLU A 393 -26.06 -6.46 -18.22
CA GLU A 393 -26.78 -5.36 -18.84
C GLU A 393 -27.01 -5.72 -20.32
N PRO A 394 -28.29 -5.91 -20.73
CA PRO A 394 -28.59 -6.16 -22.14
C PRO A 394 -28.26 -4.89 -22.93
N CYS A 395 -27.54 -5.07 -24.06
CA CYS A 395 -27.38 -4.06 -25.08
C CYS A 395 -28.73 -3.52 -25.58
#